data_fe35c2c54ee9e96e5496661a15449fb6
#
_entry.id   fe35c2c54ee9e96e5496661a15449fb6
#
_cell.length_a   1.000
_cell.length_b   1.000
_cell.length_c   1.000
_cell.angle_alpha   90.00
_cell.angle_beta   90.00
_cell.angle_gamma   90.00
#
_symmetry.space_group_name_H-M   'P 1'
#
loop_
_entity.id
_entity.type
_entity.pdbx_description
1 polymer ?
#
loop_
_entity_poly.entity_id
_entity_poly.type
_entity_poly.pdbx_seq_one_letter_code
_entity_poly.pdbx_strand_id
1 'polypeptide(L)'
;MNNIKKFLKNLFAEYAPSYFLQAESGFPRLVYEVKQLYTDEPYNKFVVTVNVYDRQTTADIDDVVDKIYDNIAKATYLVDDVFYKFYNNFDRQYTAESDKSIKRVMFTLEMRKYNRKDD
;
A
#
# COMPACT_ATOMS: atom_id res chain seq x y z
N MET A 1 14.90 2.88 4.75
CA MET A 1 13.43 3.16 4.86
C MET A 1 12.96 4.34 4.00
N ASN A 2 13.77 5.39 3.82
CA ASN A 2 13.35 6.54 3.00
C ASN A 2 13.10 6.18 1.54
N ASN A 3 13.91 5.30 0.95
CA ASN A 3 13.71 4.85 -0.43
C ASN A 3 12.41 4.04 -0.60
N ILE A 4 12.05 3.28 0.41
CA ILE A 4 10.81 2.49 0.42
C ILE A 4 9.59 3.41 0.50
N LYS A 5 9.64 4.42 1.37
CA LYS A 5 8.55 5.42 1.47
C LYS A 5 8.35 6.15 0.15
N LYS A 6 9.44 6.57 -0.49
CA LYS A 6 9.39 7.26 -1.77
C LYS A 6 8.81 6.37 -2.87
N PHE A 7 9.25 5.11 -2.92
CA PHE A 7 8.75 4.13 -3.87
C PHE A 7 7.24 3.93 -3.71
N LEU A 8 6.79 3.69 -2.48
CA LEU A 8 5.37 3.44 -2.19
C LEU A 8 4.50 4.68 -2.46
N LYS A 9 5.00 5.86 -2.12
CA LYS A 9 4.27 7.11 -2.39
C LYS A 9 4.03 7.27 -3.89
N ASN A 10 5.06 7.08 -4.70
CA ASN A 10 4.95 7.19 -6.15
C ASN A 10 4.03 6.11 -6.73
N LEU A 11 4.11 4.89 -6.20
CA LEU A 11 3.29 3.78 -6.65
C LEU A 11 1.81 4.02 -6.37
N PHE A 12 1.47 4.36 -5.14
CA PHE A 12 0.07 4.57 -4.73
C PHE A 12 -0.53 5.84 -5.31
N ALA A 13 0.28 6.86 -5.59
CA ALA A 13 -0.20 8.13 -6.16
C ALA A 13 -0.87 7.95 -7.51
N GLU A 14 -0.59 6.86 -8.23
CA GLU A 14 -1.26 6.53 -9.48
C GLU A 14 -2.75 6.21 -9.30
N TYR A 15 -3.16 5.85 -8.08
CA TYR A 15 -4.51 5.38 -7.78
C TYR A 15 -5.34 6.39 -6.98
N ALA A 16 -4.69 7.10 -6.05
CA ALA A 16 -5.33 8.12 -5.22
C ALA A 16 -4.26 9.00 -4.58
N PRO A 17 -4.59 10.22 -4.13
CA PRO A 17 -3.67 11.01 -3.29
C PRO A 17 -3.24 10.18 -2.09
N SER A 18 -1.92 10.04 -1.89
CA SER A 18 -1.34 9.07 -0.97
C SER A 18 -0.44 9.73 0.06
N TYR A 19 -0.59 9.29 1.33
CA TYR A 19 0.10 9.88 2.48
C TYR A 19 0.65 8.77 3.36
N PHE A 20 1.87 8.98 3.91
CA PHE A 20 2.47 8.07 4.86
C PHE A 20 1.99 8.40 6.27
N LEU A 21 1.39 7.44 6.95
CA LEU A 21 0.88 7.47 8.33
C LEU A 21 -0.31 8.39 8.55
N GLN A 22 -0.34 9.58 7.92
CA GLN A 22 -1.38 10.56 8.20
C GLN A 22 -1.69 11.35 6.92
N ALA A 23 -2.97 11.47 6.59
CA ALA A 23 -3.43 12.28 5.48
C ALA A 23 -3.64 13.72 5.92
N GLU A 24 -3.36 14.66 5.02
CA GLU A 24 -3.61 16.08 5.28
C GLU A 24 -5.09 16.42 5.13
N SER A 25 -5.68 16.17 3.96
CA SER A 25 -7.09 16.48 3.70
C SER A 25 -7.53 15.92 2.37
N GLY A 26 -8.83 15.94 2.14
CA GLY A 26 -9.44 15.60 0.86
C GLY A 26 -9.87 14.15 0.74
N PHE A 27 -10.74 13.88 -0.25
CA PHE A 27 -11.27 12.55 -0.56
C PHE A 27 -11.37 12.37 -2.08
N PRO A 28 -11.17 11.16 -2.60
CA PRO A 28 -10.65 9.99 -1.88
C PRO A 28 -9.21 10.20 -1.45
N ARG A 29 -8.79 9.47 -0.43
CA ARG A 29 -7.40 9.53 0.01
C ARG A 29 -6.93 8.15 0.45
N LEU A 30 -5.62 7.92 0.32
CA LEU A 30 -4.98 6.69 0.72
C LEU A 30 -3.92 7.00 1.76
N VAL A 31 -3.96 6.28 2.88
CA VAL A 31 -2.97 6.39 3.95
C VAL A 31 -2.32 5.03 4.12
N TYR A 32 -1.01 4.98 4.08
CA TYR A 32 -0.29 3.72 4.21
C TYR A 32 0.71 3.75 5.36
N GLU A 33 0.96 2.58 5.92
CA GLU A 33 1.96 2.32 6.95
C GLU A 33 2.85 1.19 6.48
N VAL A 34 4.11 1.21 6.93
CA VAL A 34 5.08 0.19 6.59
C VAL A 34 5.67 -0.38 7.88
N LYS A 35 5.61 -1.71 8.01
CA LYS A 35 6.26 -2.44 9.09
C LYS A 35 7.35 -3.33 8.50
N GLN A 36 8.58 -3.14 8.95
CA GLN A 36 9.68 -4.00 8.58
C GLN A 36 9.72 -5.21 9.49
N LEU A 37 9.79 -6.41 8.89
CA LEU A 37 9.96 -7.65 9.60
C LEU A 37 11.36 -8.17 9.34
N TYR A 38 12.10 -8.46 10.41
CA TYR A 38 13.43 -9.03 10.29
C TYR A 38 13.33 -10.52 9.99
N THR A 39 14.18 -10.98 9.08
CA THR A 39 14.19 -12.36 8.61
C THR A 39 15.63 -12.78 8.33
N ASP A 40 15.91 -14.08 8.44
CA ASP A 40 17.19 -14.67 8.04
C ASP A 40 17.27 -14.92 6.53
N GLU A 41 16.19 -14.68 5.82
CA GLU A 41 16.15 -14.85 4.36
C GLU A 41 16.97 -13.77 3.64
N PRO A 42 17.40 -14.00 2.39
CA PRO A 42 18.22 -13.06 1.64
C PRO A 42 17.43 -11.86 1.09
N TYR A 43 16.39 -11.45 1.77
CA TYR A 43 15.58 -10.29 1.39
C TYR A 43 15.08 -9.59 2.64
N ASN A 44 14.72 -8.32 2.47
CA ASN A 44 14.03 -7.57 3.53
C ASN A 44 12.52 -7.67 3.32
N LYS A 45 11.81 -8.01 4.38
CA LYS A 45 10.36 -8.23 4.33
C LYS A 45 9.63 -7.06 4.97
N PHE A 46 8.58 -6.59 4.29
CA PHE A 46 7.75 -5.50 4.78
C PHE A 46 6.28 -5.88 4.69
N VAL A 47 5.51 -5.42 5.66
CA VAL A 47 4.04 -5.45 5.59
C VAL A 47 3.58 -4.02 5.39
N VAL A 48 2.86 -3.79 4.31
CA VAL A 48 2.31 -2.49 3.98
C VAL A 48 0.81 -2.54 4.26
N THR A 49 0.37 -1.74 5.21
CA THR A 49 -1.05 -1.60 5.55
C THR A 49 -1.58 -0.35 4.86
N VAL A 50 -2.65 -0.51 4.09
CA VAL A 50 -3.23 0.57 3.29
C VAL A 50 -4.67 0.80 3.72
N ASN A 51 -5.00 2.06 3.99
CA ASN A 51 -6.35 2.51 4.27
C ASN A 51 -6.78 3.47 3.17
N VAL A 52 -7.91 3.21 2.55
CA VAL A 52 -8.50 4.09 1.55
C VAL A 52 -9.80 4.64 2.09
N TYR A 53 -9.92 5.96 2.07
CA TYR A 53 -11.05 6.71 2.63
C TYR A 53 -11.81 7.44 1.53
N ASP A 54 -13.13 7.47 1.67
CA ASP A 54 -13.98 8.34 0.86
C ASP A 54 -15.22 8.74 1.65
N ARG A 55 -16.03 9.64 1.10
CA ARG A 55 -17.27 10.09 1.71
C ARG A 55 -18.47 9.38 1.11
N GLN A 56 -19.44 9.06 1.97
CA GLN A 56 -20.82 8.62 1.64
C GLN A 56 -20.93 7.25 0.98
N THR A 57 -20.01 6.84 0.12
CA THR A 57 -20.10 5.59 -0.63
C THR A 57 -18.77 4.86 -0.65
N THR A 58 -18.83 3.52 -0.73
CA THR A 58 -17.64 2.69 -0.90
C THR A 58 -17.33 2.41 -2.37
N ALA A 59 -18.15 2.87 -3.31
CA ALA A 59 -17.99 2.54 -4.73
C ALA A 59 -16.63 3.01 -5.29
N ASP A 60 -16.25 4.27 -5.01
CA ASP A 60 -14.98 4.81 -5.48
C ASP A 60 -13.80 4.16 -4.76
N ILE A 61 -13.96 3.86 -3.47
CA ILE A 61 -12.95 3.13 -2.70
C ILE A 61 -12.72 1.75 -3.31
N ASP A 62 -13.78 1.03 -3.62
CA ASP A 62 -13.69 -0.31 -4.19
C ASP A 62 -12.99 -0.28 -5.55
N ASP A 63 -13.25 0.73 -6.38
CA ASP A 63 -12.55 0.89 -7.64
C ASP A 63 -11.04 1.07 -7.46
N VAL A 64 -10.64 1.91 -6.50
CA VAL A 64 -9.23 2.13 -6.18
C VAL A 64 -8.58 0.83 -5.69
N VAL A 65 -9.23 0.14 -4.75
CA VAL A 65 -8.70 -1.10 -4.16
C VAL A 65 -8.61 -2.20 -5.20
N ASP A 66 -9.62 -2.35 -6.07
CA ASP A 66 -9.61 -3.34 -7.13
C ASP A 66 -8.47 -3.11 -8.12
N LYS A 67 -8.22 -1.85 -8.49
CA LYS A 67 -7.10 -1.50 -9.38
C LYS A 67 -5.75 -1.80 -8.75
N ILE A 68 -5.60 -1.52 -7.46
CA ILE A 68 -4.38 -1.85 -6.72
C ILE A 68 -4.19 -3.37 -6.70
N TYR A 69 -5.24 -4.12 -6.38
CA TYR A 69 -5.17 -5.58 -6.38
C TYR A 69 -4.76 -6.12 -7.75
N ASP A 70 -5.42 -5.67 -8.82
CA ASP A 70 -5.17 -6.17 -10.17
C ASP A 70 -3.77 -5.85 -10.67
N ASN A 71 -3.19 -4.71 -10.27
CA ASN A 71 -1.92 -4.22 -10.81
C ASN A 71 -0.72 -4.43 -9.89
N ILE A 72 -0.92 -4.49 -8.58
CA ILE A 72 0.18 -4.49 -7.61
C ILE A 72 0.33 -5.81 -6.87
N ALA A 73 -0.76 -6.51 -6.53
CA ALA A 73 -0.75 -7.60 -5.55
C ALA A 73 0.25 -8.73 -5.85
N LYS A 74 0.69 -8.91 -7.09
CA LYS A 74 1.69 -9.92 -7.49
C LYS A 74 2.80 -9.34 -8.36
N ALA A 75 2.91 -8.01 -8.38
CA ALA A 75 3.84 -7.34 -9.28
C ALA A 75 5.26 -7.31 -8.72
N THR A 76 6.23 -7.19 -9.63
CA THR A 76 7.62 -6.97 -9.31
C THR A 76 8.07 -5.67 -9.98
N TYR A 77 8.74 -4.83 -9.22
CA TYR A 77 9.26 -3.54 -9.70
C TYR A 77 10.77 -3.51 -9.53
N LEU A 78 11.48 -3.02 -10.54
CA LEU A 78 12.92 -2.78 -10.48
C LEU A 78 13.15 -1.27 -10.43
N VAL A 79 13.75 -0.79 -9.33
CA VAL A 79 14.07 0.61 -9.13
C VAL A 79 15.48 0.71 -8.58
N ASP A 80 16.40 1.36 -9.31
CA ASP A 80 17.79 1.60 -8.90
C ASP A 80 18.51 0.31 -8.43
N ASP A 81 18.42 -0.75 -9.24
CA ASP A 81 19.02 -2.07 -8.94
C ASP A 81 18.44 -2.78 -7.73
N VAL A 82 17.25 -2.39 -7.29
CA VAL A 82 16.52 -3.03 -6.21
C VAL A 82 15.21 -3.58 -6.75
N PHE A 83 14.92 -4.85 -6.43
CA PHE A 83 13.64 -5.46 -6.76
C PHE A 83 12.69 -5.34 -5.58
N TYR A 84 11.50 -4.82 -5.84
CA TYR A 84 10.38 -4.82 -4.90
C TYR A 84 9.34 -5.79 -5.43
N LYS A 85 9.14 -6.89 -4.72
CA LYS A 85 8.19 -7.91 -5.14
C LYS A 85 7.03 -7.98 -4.15
N PHE A 86 5.82 -7.85 -4.68
CA PHE A 86 4.61 -7.97 -3.88
C PHE A 86 4.07 -9.39 -3.95
N TYR A 87 3.57 -9.86 -2.82
CA TYR A 87 2.98 -11.18 -2.67
C TYR A 87 1.51 -11.04 -2.34
N ASN A 88 0.72 -12.00 -2.80
CA ASN A 88 -0.72 -11.98 -2.66
C ASN A 88 -1.14 -12.40 -1.23
N ASN A 89 -0.84 -11.53 -0.27
CA ASN A 89 -1.39 -11.59 1.09
C ASN A 89 -2.48 -10.51 1.25
N PHE A 90 -3.22 -10.33 0.20
CA PHE A 90 -4.21 -9.26 0.11
C PHE A 90 -5.49 -9.69 0.84
N ASP A 91 -5.88 -8.92 1.82
CA ASP A 91 -7.15 -9.03 2.51
C ASP A 91 -7.87 -7.69 2.45
N ARG A 92 -9.17 -7.71 2.38
CA ARG A 92 -9.96 -6.48 2.33
C ARG A 92 -10.90 -6.45 3.51
N GLN A 93 -10.86 -5.38 4.29
CA GLN A 93 -11.70 -5.19 5.45
C GLN A 93 -12.38 -3.82 5.39
N TYR A 94 -13.70 -3.84 5.49
CA TYR A 94 -14.49 -2.61 5.61
C TYR A 94 -14.58 -2.24 7.08
N THR A 95 -14.25 -0.98 7.40
CA THR A 95 -14.18 -0.51 8.77
C THR A 95 -15.11 0.68 8.95
N ALA A 96 -15.89 0.65 10.04
CA ALA A 96 -16.74 1.77 10.42
C ALA A 96 -15.90 2.89 11.04
N GLU A 97 -16.22 4.12 10.65
CA GLU A 97 -15.64 5.33 11.24
C GLU A 97 -16.62 5.97 12.21
N SER A 98 -16.08 6.77 13.15
CA SER A 98 -16.94 7.54 14.08
C SER A 98 -17.81 8.56 13.34
N ASP A 99 -17.27 9.18 12.29
CA ASP A 99 -18.07 9.98 11.36
C ASP A 99 -18.66 9.05 10.31
N LYS A 100 -19.98 8.88 10.35
CA LYS A 100 -20.70 7.96 9.47
C LYS A 100 -20.67 8.36 7.99
N SER A 101 -20.34 9.61 7.69
CA SER A 101 -20.19 10.06 6.31
C SER A 101 -18.86 9.60 5.68
N ILE A 102 -17.92 9.13 6.49
CA ILE A 102 -16.63 8.65 6.03
C ILE A 102 -16.64 7.12 5.98
N LYS A 103 -16.22 6.57 4.85
CA LYS A 103 -16.08 5.13 4.64
C LYS A 103 -14.60 4.79 4.50
N ARG A 104 -14.22 3.62 5.00
CA ARG A 104 -12.83 3.16 4.95
C ARG A 104 -12.75 1.69 4.59
N VAL A 105 -11.83 1.39 3.70
CA VAL A 105 -11.42 0.01 3.40
C VAL A 105 -9.95 -0.13 3.73
N MET A 106 -9.60 -1.17 4.45
CA MET A 106 -8.23 -1.51 4.81
C MET A 106 -7.81 -2.79 4.14
N PHE A 107 -6.56 -2.84 3.66
CA PHE A 107 -5.94 -4.08 3.20
C PHE A 107 -4.45 -4.08 3.50
N THR A 108 -3.84 -5.27 3.45
CA THR A 108 -2.40 -5.42 3.65
C THR A 108 -1.75 -6.06 2.43
N LEU A 109 -0.50 -5.68 2.20
CA LEU A 109 0.36 -6.26 1.17
C LEU A 109 1.66 -6.72 1.83
N GLU A 110 2.15 -7.89 1.44
CA GLU A 110 3.52 -8.27 1.75
C GLU A 110 4.41 -7.78 0.63
N MET A 111 5.51 -7.10 1.00
CA MET A 111 6.52 -6.65 0.04
C MET A 111 7.87 -7.19 0.45
N ARG A 112 8.63 -7.71 -0.50
CA ARG A 112 10.01 -8.15 -0.29
C ARG A 112 10.94 -7.30 -1.14
N LYS A 113 12.03 -6.88 -0.52
CA LYS A 113 13.07 -6.08 -1.16
C LYS A 113 14.30 -6.94 -1.37
N TYR A 114 14.74 -7.07 -2.61
CA TYR A 114 15.94 -7.81 -2.99
C TYR A 114 16.96 -6.82 -3.57
N ASN A 115 18.17 -6.81 -3.03
CA ASN A 115 19.25 -6.03 -3.59
C ASN A 115 19.95 -6.86 -4.66
N ARG A 116 19.97 -6.35 -5.89
CA ARG A 116 20.54 -7.06 -7.03
C ARG A 116 22.01 -7.39 -6.86
N LYS A 117 22.73 -6.53 -6.12
CA LYS A 117 24.17 -6.70 -5.88
C LYS A 117 24.50 -7.78 -4.87
N ASP A 118 23.53 -8.29 -4.15
CA ASP A 118 23.70 -9.30 -3.12
C ASP A 118 23.53 -10.73 -3.66
N ASP A 119 23.35 -10.87 -4.94
CA ASP A 119 23.20 -12.16 -5.64
C ASP A 119 24.52 -12.93 -5.74
#